data_cc3c6f30f0a899c84cdcface798e8362
#
_entry.id   cc3c6f30f0a899c84cdcface798e8362
#
_cell.length_a   1.000
_cell.length_b   1.000
_cell.length_c   1.000
_cell.angle_alpha   90.00
_cell.angle_beta   90.00
_cell.angle_gamma   90.00
#
_symmetry.space_group_name_H-M   'P 1'
#
loop_
_entity.id
_entity.type
_entity.pdbx_description
1 polymer ?
#
loop_
_entity_poly.entity_id
_entity_poly.type
_entity_poly.pdbx_seq_one_letter_code
_entity_poly.pdbx_strand_id
1 'polypeptide(L)'
;LMPDNKQSLDSALQRHEGTAQYLFLTTWGNSGWTAEEEQEARLYLESELLPVNDLCLFTGAILLSLMECFDPRKFSWLLDAATHADTQVNQRALVIIAIILHIHSNRLQLYPELMAKLSLLDEDGSFGKQLNRVYIQLLRSRETEKIDKKMREEIIPEMMKNVTIMRNMKYGFEENIDEDDRNPDWEKAFEESGLGDKIREMNELQLEGADVYMSTFAQLKSYPFFQNPHNWFYPFDMQHSSIIREFGLKPTGENAVLSLILQSGFFCNSDKYSLCFTMAHIPQAQRNMMLSQMTSQDLNELMDESKSSSLRQYALRPDVISNQYIHDLYRFFKLSQRRHEYRDIFKEEIALHRIPTLKDILCKPELLATIADFHFRKEHPAEALSIYKEITDMNHADAEIFQKTGYCLQKEKRYKEAIEAYRKADVLKPDHVWTIRHLATCHRQLRDFATALEYYRKAEAMQPENRNLPFLIGSCLAEQERYEEALQCFFKLDFMENDCIKAWRAIGWCSFVSGKFEQAMRYYNKILALKPLSTDYLNAGHAALLLGNMEKAAELYGKATS
;
A
#
# COMPACT_ATOMS: atom_id res chain seq x y z
N LEU A 1 21.79 -41.74 3.84
CA LEU A 1 21.57 -42.31 2.50
C LEU A 1 22.92 -42.73 1.95
N MET A 2 22.99 -43.99 1.46
CA MET A 2 24.19 -44.48 0.78
C MET A 2 24.46 -43.66 -0.49
N PRO A 3 25.72 -43.53 -0.96
CA PRO A 3 26.09 -42.68 -2.12
C PRO A 3 25.25 -42.99 -3.36
N ASP A 4 24.95 -44.26 -3.64
CA ASP A 4 24.18 -44.68 -4.79
C ASP A 4 22.71 -44.22 -4.77
N ASN A 5 22.10 -44.09 -3.59
CA ASN A 5 20.74 -43.59 -3.44
C ASN A 5 20.65 -42.05 -3.63
N LYS A 6 21.71 -41.34 -3.30
CA LYS A 6 21.75 -39.87 -3.50
C LYS A 6 21.84 -39.52 -4.98
N GLN A 7 22.69 -40.25 -5.73
CA GLN A 7 22.85 -40.04 -7.17
C GLN A 7 21.58 -40.43 -7.97
N SER A 8 20.88 -41.50 -7.52
CA SER A 8 19.60 -41.90 -8.06
C SER A 8 18.50 -40.86 -7.83
N LEU A 9 18.43 -40.28 -6.63
CA LEU A 9 17.46 -39.23 -6.31
C LEU A 9 17.71 -37.94 -7.10
N ASP A 10 18.96 -37.52 -7.20
CA ASP A 10 19.32 -36.29 -7.96
C ASP A 10 18.96 -36.44 -9.44
N SER A 11 19.22 -37.60 -10.03
CA SER A 11 18.83 -37.89 -11.42
C SER A 11 17.31 -37.98 -11.63
N ALA A 12 16.56 -38.42 -10.62
CA ALA A 12 15.09 -38.45 -10.67
C ALA A 12 14.49 -37.05 -10.59
N LEU A 13 15.01 -36.20 -9.68
CA LEU A 13 14.59 -34.79 -9.55
C LEU A 13 14.88 -34.01 -10.84
N GLN A 14 16.07 -34.13 -11.41
CA GLN A 14 16.42 -33.45 -12.66
C GLN A 14 15.53 -33.90 -13.83
N ARG A 15 15.16 -35.19 -13.92
CA ARG A 15 14.21 -35.66 -14.94
C ARG A 15 12.83 -35.11 -14.74
N HIS A 16 12.34 -35.07 -13.51
CA HIS A 16 11.05 -34.48 -13.16
C HIS A 16 10.99 -33.01 -13.55
N GLU A 17 11.97 -32.21 -13.10
CA GLU A 17 12.09 -30.79 -13.43
C GLU A 17 12.19 -30.54 -14.94
N GLY A 18 12.96 -31.39 -15.66
CA GLY A 18 13.05 -31.32 -17.13
C GLY A 18 11.71 -31.60 -17.80
N THR A 19 10.91 -32.55 -17.28
CA THR A 19 9.56 -32.86 -17.79
C THR A 19 8.60 -31.68 -17.50
N ALA A 20 8.65 -31.14 -16.29
CA ALA A 20 7.85 -29.98 -15.90
C ALA A 20 8.17 -28.74 -16.77
N GLN A 21 9.45 -28.49 -17.04
CA GLN A 21 9.90 -27.45 -17.96
C GLN A 21 9.37 -27.69 -19.38
N TYR A 22 9.45 -28.90 -19.89
CA TYR A 22 8.93 -29.26 -21.22
C TYR A 22 7.42 -29.02 -21.30
N LEU A 23 6.67 -29.48 -20.31
CA LEU A 23 5.22 -29.24 -20.23
C LEU A 23 4.89 -27.74 -20.19
N PHE A 24 5.65 -26.95 -19.42
CA PHE A 24 5.47 -25.50 -19.36
C PHE A 24 5.67 -24.85 -20.75
N LEU A 25 6.77 -25.17 -21.44
CA LEU A 25 7.11 -24.57 -22.72
C LEU A 25 6.14 -24.99 -23.83
N THR A 26 5.70 -26.26 -23.85
CA THR A 26 4.72 -26.75 -24.83
C THR A 26 3.34 -26.14 -24.62
N THR A 27 2.90 -26.01 -23.36
CA THR A 27 1.63 -25.35 -23.03
C THR A 27 1.64 -23.87 -23.36
N TRP A 28 2.73 -23.17 -23.06
CA TRP A 28 2.90 -21.76 -23.43
C TRP A 28 2.90 -21.56 -24.94
N GLY A 29 3.70 -22.35 -25.68
CA GLY A 29 3.83 -22.24 -27.14
C GLY A 29 2.61 -22.74 -27.93
N ASN A 30 1.66 -23.41 -27.30
CA ASN A 30 0.44 -23.88 -27.94
C ASN A 30 -0.60 -22.74 -27.98
N SER A 31 -1.01 -22.30 -29.17
CA SER A 31 -1.96 -21.19 -29.35
C SER A 31 -3.42 -21.56 -29.05
N GLY A 32 -3.78 -22.83 -29.07
CA GLY A 32 -5.13 -23.30 -28.79
C GLY A 32 -5.21 -24.80 -28.59
N TRP A 33 -5.97 -25.23 -27.60
CA TRP A 33 -6.16 -26.66 -27.31
C TRP A 33 -7.17 -27.33 -28.24
N THR A 34 -6.90 -28.60 -28.59
CA THR A 34 -7.89 -29.50 -29.11
C THR A 34 -8.82 -29.99 -27.97
N ALA A 35 -9.91 -30.66 -28.30
CA ALA A 35 -10.79 -31.25 -27.29
C ALA A 35 -10.10 -32.37 -26.47
N GLU A 36 -9.14 -33.08 -27.08
CA GLU A 36 -8.35 -34.13 -26.42
C GLU A 36 -7.37 -33.52 -25.42
N GLU A 37 -6.65 -32.43 -25.80
CA GLU A 37 -5.74 -31.71 -24.90
C GLU A 37 -6.49 -31.07 -23.73
N GLU A 38 -7.70 -30.55 -23.95
CA GLU A 38 -8.56 -30.03 -22.88
C GLU A 38 -8.92 -31.13 -21.88
N GLN A 39 -9.30 -32.32 -22.39
CA GLN A 39 -9.67 -33.43 -21.54
C GLN A 39 -8.47 -33.96 -20.74
N GLU A 40 -7.29 -34.03 -21.36
CA GLU A 40 -6.04 -34.39 -20.68
C GLU A 40 -5.71 -33.34 -19.58
N ALA A 41 -5.78 -32.07 -19.88
CA ALA A 41 -5.54 -30.99 -18.91
C ALA A 41 -6.53 -31.03 -17.72
N ARG A 42 -7.78 -31.46 -17.94
CA ARG A 42 -8.75 -31.63 -16.85
C ARG A 42 -8.34 -32.77 -15.91
N LEU A 43 -7.77 -33.86 -16.44
CA LEU A 43 -7.24 -34.95 -15.60
C LEU A 43 -6.11 -34.45 -14.67
N TYR A 44 -5.38 -33.42 -15.06
CA TYR A 44 -4.35 -32.84 -14.17
C TYR A 44 -4.96 -32.18 -12.91
N LEU A 45 -6.15 -31.55 -13.02
CA LEU A 45 -6.83 -30.98 -11.86
C LEU A 45 -7.40 -32.05 -10.91
N GLU A 46 -7.75 -33.20 -11.44
CA GLU A 46 -8.36 -34.30 -10.69
C GLU A 46 -7.31 -35.26 -10.11
N SER A 47 -6.06 -35.19 -10.57
CA SER A 47 -5.01 -36.13 -10.22
C SER A 47 -4.40 -35.86 -8.85
N GLU A 48 -4.54 -36.81 -7.93
CA GLU A 48 -3.84 -36.81 -6.64
C GLU A 48 -2.33 -37.11 -6.77
N LEU A 49 -1.89 -37.59 -7.95
CA LEU A 49 -0.49 -37.95 -8.20
C LEU A 49 0.34 -36.78 -8.71
N LEU A 50 -0.28 -35.74 -9.25
CA LEU A 50 0.42 -34.57 -9.74
C LEU A 50 0.77 -33.62 -8.58
N PRO A 51 2.05 -33.29 -8.35
CA PRO A 51 2.43 -32.37 -7.32
C PRO A 51 1.77 -30.98 -7.52
N VAL A 52 1.33 -30.36 -6.44
CA VAL A 52 0.71 -29.01 -6.47
C VAL A 52 1.62 -28.00 -7.15
N ASN A 53 2.93 -28.09 -6.94
CA ASN A 53 3.91 -27.20 -7.57
C ASN A 53 3.90 -27.30 -9.10
N ASP A 54 3.72 -28.50 -9.65
CA ASP A 54 3.64 -28.70 -11.10
C ASP A 54 2.34 -28.15 -11.68
N LEU A 55 1.25 -28.32 -10.94
CA LEU A 55 -0.05 -27.74 -11.31
C LEU A 55 -0.01 -26.21 -11.27
N CYS A 56 0.68 -25.62 -10.29
CA CYS A 56 0.95 -24.19 -10.22
C CYS A 56 1.81 -23.69 -11.39
N LEU A 57 2.80 -24.47 -11.78
CA LEU A 57 3.65 -24.19 -12.94
C LEU A 57 2.82 -24.22 -14.23
N PHE A 58 1.96 -25.23 -14.37
CA PHE A 58 1.05 -25.38 -15.50
C PHE A 58 0.09 -24.19 -15.64
N THR A 59 -0.47 -23.68 -14.52
CA THR A 59 -1.29 -22.47 -14.53
C THR A 59 -0.49 -21.25 -15.06
N GLY A 60 0.78 -21.14 -14.71
CA GLY A 60 1.68 -20.08 -15.20
C GLY A 60 1.92 -20.16 -16.72
N ALA A 61 2.05 -21.37 -17.26
CA ALA A 61 2.17 -21.58 -18.71
C ALA A 61 0.89 -21.15 -19.46
N ILE A 62 -0.27 -21.48 -18.89
CA ILE A 62 -1.58 -21.05 -19.43
C ILE A 62 -1.71 -19.53 -19.41
N LEU A 63 -1.26 -18.85 -18.34
CA LEU A 63 -1.23 -17.38 -18.30
C LEU A 63 -0.50 -16.82 -19.52
N LEU A 64 0.75 -17.23 -19.71
CA LEU A 64 1.59 -16.69 -20.79
C LEU A 64 0.99 -17.01 -22.16
N SER A 65 0.43 -18.21 -22.34
CA SER A 65 -0.25 -18.58 -23.57
C SER A 65 -1.47 -17.70 -23.86
N LEU A 66 -2.34 -17.49 -22.86
CA LEU A 66 -3.56 -16.69 -22.99
C LEU A 66 -3.28 -15.18 -23.12
N MET A 67 -2.16 -14.69 -22.61
CA MET A 67 -1.74 -13.30 -22.85
C MET A 67 -1.44 -13.03 -24.33
N GLU A 68 -0.95 -14.01 -25.07
CA GLU A 68 -0.65 -13.89 -26.49
C GLU A 68 -1.86 -14.20 -27.37
N CYS A 69 -2.55 -15.30 -27.06
CA CYS A 69 -3.70 -15.77 -27.84
C CYS A 69 -4.81 -16.28 -26.93
N PHE A 70 -6.02 -15.69 -27.06
CA PHE A 70 -7.18 -16.16 -26.30
C PHE A 70 -7.66 -17.53 -26.80
N ASP A 71 -7.70 -18.51 -25.92
CA ASP A 71 -8.29 -19.83 -26.15
C ASP A 71 -9.41 -20.09 -25.13
N PRO A 72 -10.66 -20.33 -25.57
CA PRO A 72 -11.81 -20.55 -24.67
C PRO A 72 -11.65 -21.81 -23.82
N ARG A 73 -10.98 -22.86 -24.31
CA ARG A 73 -10.75 -24.11 -23.56
C ARG A 73 -9.76 -23.90 -22.41
N LYS A 74 -8.64 -23.21 -22.67
CA LYS A 74 -7.68 -22.85 -21.62
C LYS A 74 -8.32 -21.94 -20.56
N PHE A 75 -9.14 -20.99 -21.00
CA PHE A 75 -9.84 -20.12 -20.07
C PHE A 75 -10.90 -20.88 -19.26
N SER A 76 -11.65 -21.82 -19.89
CA SER A 76 -12.58 -22.71 -19.18
C SER A 76 -11.87 -23.55 -18.12
N TRP A 77 -10.69 -24.08 -18.43
CA TRP A 77 -9.86 -24.82 -17.49
C TRP A 77 -9.43 -23.96 -16.29
N LEU A 78 -9.08 -22.69 -16.51
CA LEU A 78 -8.76 -21.77 -15.41
C LEU A 78 -9.94 -21.53 -14.49
N LEU A 79 -11.17 -21.48 -15.02
CA LEU A 79 -12.37 -21.35 -14.20
C LEU A 79 -12.57 -22.60 -13.32
N ASP A 80 -12.24 -23.81 -13.82
CA ASP A 80 -12.24 -25.03 -13.01
C ASP A 80 -11.12 -25.00 -11.97
N ALA A 81 -9.93 -24.56 -12.34
CA ALA A 81 -8.79 -24.42 -11.43
C ALA A 81 -9.06 -23.41 -10.28
N ALA A 82 -9.89 -22.39 -10.50
CA ALA A 82 -10.29 -21.44 -9.48
C ALA A 82 -11.13 -22.06 -8.35
N THR A 83 -11.71 -23.24 -8.58
CA THR A 83 -12.46 -24.01 -7.57
C THR A 83 -11.66 -25.18 -6.97
N HIS A 84 -10.38 -25.31 -7.35
CA HIS A 84 -9.53 -26.37 -6.86
C HIS A 84 -9.36 -26.30 -5.33
N ALA A 85 -9.28 -27.46 -4.66
CA ALA A 85 -9.19 -27.54 -3.20
C ALA A 85 -7.90 -26.91 -2.64
N ASP A 86 -6.78 -27.02 -3.38
CA ASP A 86 -5.52 -26.43 -2.95
C ASP A 86 -5.50 -24.91 -3.21
N THR A 87 -5.17 -24.16 -2.15
CA THR A 87 -5.18 -22.69 -2.18
C THR A 87 -4.12 -22.10 -3.10
N GLN A 88 -2.97 -22.76 -3.29
CA GLN A 88 -1.93 -22.31 -4.22
C GLN A 88 -2.45 -22.30 -5.67
N VAL A 89 -3.19 -23.33 -6.04
CA VAL A 89 -3.75 -23.48 -7.39
C VAL A 89 -4.89 -22.48 -7.61
N ASN A 90 -5.88 -22.47 -6.70
CA ASN A 90 -7.07 -21.66 -6.89
C ASN A 90 -6.77 -20.16 -6.86
N GLN A 91 -5.86 -19.68 -6.00
CA GLN A 91 -5.50 -18.26 -5.94
C GLN A 91 -4.67 -17.82 -7.16
N ARG A 92 -3.79 -18.68 -7.68
CA ARG A 92 -3.08 -18.40 -8.94
C ARG A 92 -4.06 -18.33 -10.12
N ALA A 93 -4.99 -19.27 -10.20
CA ALA A 93 -6.03 -19.24 -11.22
C ALA A 93 -6.87 -17.96 -11.16
N LEU A 94 -7.28 -17.50 -9.98
CA LEU A 94 -8.02 -16.24 -9.80
C LEU A 94 -7.22 -15.01 -10.26
N VAL A 95 -5.93 -14.94 -9.94
CA VAL A 95 -5.06 -13.85 -10.42
C VAL A 95 -4.97 -13.88 -11.95
N ILE A 96 -4.80 -15.06 -12.54
CA ILE A 96 -4.72 -15.23 -14.00
C ILE A 96 -6.05 -14.85 -14.65
N ILE A 97 -7.18 -15.30 -14.10
CA ILE A 97 -8.52 -14.92 -14.59
C ILE A 97 -8.67 -13.41 -14.61
N ALA A 98 -8.32 -12.71 -13.54
CA ALA A 98 -8.38 -11.25 -13.47
C ALA A 98 -7.58 -10.59 -14.60
N ILE A 99 -6.36 -11.07 -14.85
CA ILE A 99 -5.49 -10.55 -15.91
C ILE A 99 -6.07 -10.83 -17.30
N ILE A 100 -6.52 -12.05 -17.55
CA ILE A 100 -7.05 -12.44 -18.87
C ILE A 100 -8.38 -11.77 -19.18
N LEU A 101 -9.23 -11.57 -18.17
CA LEU A 101 -10.46 -10.77 -18.32
C LEU A 101 -10.16 -9.31 -18.68
N HIS A 102 -9.10 -8.74 -18.10
CA HIS A 102 -8.65 -7.40 -18.49
C HIS A 102 -8.17 -7.37 -19.96
N ILE A 103 -7.30 -8.30 -20.34
CA ILE A 103 -6.67 -8.33 -21.68
C ILE A 103 -7.68 -8.62 -22.78
N HIS A 104 -8.61 -9.54 -22.53
CA HIS A 104 -9.54 -10.09 -23.53
C HIS A 104 -11.02 -9.78 -23.23
N SER A 105 -11.28 -8.67 -22.55
CA SER A 105 -12.64 -8.26 -22.13
C SER A 105 -13.69 -8.32 -23.25
N ASN A 106 -13.30 -7.94 -24.48
CA ASN A 106 -14.20 -7.90 -25.63
C ASN A 106 -14.42 -9.28 -26.29
N ARG A 107 -13.54 -10.26 -26.03
CA ARG A 107 -13.64 -11.60 -26.64
C ARG A 107 -14.57 -12.53 -25.87
N LEU A 108 -14.66 -12.36 -24.56
CA LEU A 108 -15.45 -13.22 -23.70
C LEU A 108 -16.93 -13.23 -24.09
N GLN A 109 -17.46 -12.12 -24.59
CA GLN A 109 -18.85 -12.01 -25.07
C GLN A 109 -19.18 -12.96 -26.24
N LEU A 110 -18.17 -13.43 -26.95
CA LEU A 110 -18.32 -14.37 -28.08
C LEU A 110 -18.52 -15.82 -27.61
N TYR A 111 -18.39 -16.08 -26.31
CA TYR A 111 -18.45 -17.42 -25.72
C TYR A 111 -19.49 -17.49 -24.60
N PRO A 112 -20.80 -17.67 -24.94
CA PRO A 112 -21.88 -17.71 -23.95
C PRO A 112 -21.69 -18.77 -22.86
N GLU A 113 -21.08 -19.90 -23.20
CA GLU A 113 -20.77 -20.97 -22.25
C GLU A 113 -19.80 -20.54 -21.17
N LEU A 114 -18.80 -19.71 -21.49
CA LEU A 114 -17.85 -19.15 -20.51
C LEU A 114 -18.54 -18.11 -19.62
N MET A 115 -19.46 -17.35 -20.18
CA MET A 115 -20.27 -16.39 -19.44
C MET A 115 -21.18 -17.10 -18.42
N ALA A 116 -21.84 -18.18 -18.86
CA ALA A 116 -22.69 -19.00 -17.99
C ALA A 116 -21.86 -19.63 -16.85
N LYS A 117 -20.66 -20.11 -17.17
CA LYS A 117 -19.75 -20.70 -16.19
C LYS A 117 -19.28 -19.65 -15.15
N LEU A 118 -18.93 -18.44 -15.58
CA LEU A 118 -18.59 -17.33 -14.67
C LEU A 118 -19.79 -16.96 -13.76
N SER A 119 -20.98 -16.89 -14.29
CA SER A 119 -22.20 -16.60 -13.50
C SER A 119 -22.48 -17.70 -12.49
N LEU A 120 -22.27 -18.96 -12.85
CA LEU A 120 -22.41 -20.10 -11.94
C LEU A 120 -21.39 -20.05 -10.80
N LEU A 121 -20.16 -19.68 -11.10
CA LEU A 121 -19.11 -19.55 -10.07
C LEU A 121 -19.42 -18.44 -9.05
N ASP A 122 -20.19 -17.43 -9.42
CA ASP A 122 -20.60 -16.32 -8.51
C ASP A 122 -22.02 -16.48 -7.95
N GLU A 123 -22.65 -17.65 -8.07
CA GLU A 123 -24.04 -17.87 -7.61
C GLU A 123 -24.23 -17.50 -6.11
N ASP A 124 -23.24 -17.83 -5.29
CA ASP A 124 -23.22 -17.47 -3.85
C ASP A 124 -22.51 -16.11 -3.56
N GLY A 125 -22.02 -15.43 -4.58
CA GLY A 125 -21.27 -14.18 -4.47
C GLY A 125 -19.86 -14.31 -3.90
N SER A 126 -19.36 -15.52 -3.71
CA SER A 126 -18.01 -15.77 -3.14
C SER A 126 -16.91 -15.51 -4.17
N PHE A 127 -17.14 -15.89 -5.42
CA PHE A 127 -16.19 -15.68 -6.51
C PHE A 127 -15.95 -14.18 -6.74
N GLY A 128 -17.02 -13.38 -6.80
CA GLY A 128 -16.91 -11.92 -6.96
C GLY A 128 -16.12 -11.26 -5.84
N LYS A 129 -16.32 -11.69 -4.58
CA LYS A 129 -15.53 -11.20 -3.43
C LYS A 129 -14.05 -11.56 -3.56
N GLN A 130 -13.73 -12.77 -3.98
CA GLN A 130 -12.34 -13.21 -4.18
C GLN A 130 -11.70 -12.48 -5.36
N LEU A 131 -12.40 -12.36 -6.48
CA LEU A 131 -11.93 -11.61 -7.66
C LEU A 131 -11.71 -10.13 -7.34
N ASN A 132 -12.62 -9.51 -6.57
CA ASN A 132 -12.47 -8.13 -6.13
C ASN A 132 -11.24 -7.93 -5.25
N ARG A 133 -10.96 -8.87 -4.34
CA ARG A 133 -9.73 -8.83 -3.51
C ARG A 133 -8.48 -8.89 -4.37
N VAL A 134 -8.42 -9.83 -5.34
CA VAL A 134 -7.32 -9.93 -6.31
C VAL A 134 -7.20 -8.65 -7.13
N TYR A 135 -8.31 -8.07 -7.55
CA TYR A 135 -8.32 -6.81 -8.28
C TYR A 135 -7.70 -5.66 -7.47
N ILE A 136 -8.04 -5.52 -6.19
CA ILE A 136 -7.42 -4.51 -5.31
C ILE A 136 -5.91 -4.78 -5.15
N GLN A 137 -5.48 -6.04 -5.07
CA GLN A 137 -4.05 -6.38 -5.02
C GLN A 137 -3.32 -5.99 -6.32
N LEU A 138 -3.94 -6.19 -7.49
CA LEU A 138 -3.40 -5.74 -8.77
C LEU A 138 -3.32 -4.20 -8.86
N LEU A 139 -4.33 -3.49 -8.36
CA LEU A 139 -4.27 -2.03 -8.26
C LEU A 139 -3.13 -1.55 -7.35
N ARG A 140 -2.93 -2.24 -6.23
CA ARG A 140 -1.84 -1.94 -5.27
C ARG A 140 -0.46 -2.14 -5.89
N SER A 141 -0.28 -3.15 -6.75
CA SER A 141 0.99 -3.40 -7.42
C SER A 141 1.46 -2.23 -8.31
N ARG A 142 0.56 -1.33 -8.74
CA ARG A 142 0.91 -0.09 -9.46
C ARG A 142 1.67 0.91 -8.58
N GLU A 143 1.49 0.84 -7.27
CA GLU A 143 2.21 1.71 -6.33
C GLU A 143 3.64 1.22 -6.06
N THR A 144 4.00 0.01 -6.52
CA THR A 144 5.32 -0.60 -6.27
C THR A 144 6.47 0.29 -6.73
N GLU A 145 6.35 0.98 -7.86
CA GLU A 145 7.42 1.88 -8.35
C GLU A 145 7.64 3.08 -7.42
N LYS A 146 6.58 3.66 -6.88
CA LYS A 146 6.67 4.77 -5.91
C LYS A 146 7.28 4.29 -4.59
N ILE A 147 6.84 3.12 -4.13
CA ILE A 147 7.35 2.49 -2.91
C ILE A 147 8.82 2.12 -3.08
N ASP A 148 9.20 1.50 -4.20
CA ASP A 148 10.56 1.15 -4.53
C ASP A 148 11.48 2.38 -4.58
N LYS A 149 11.03 3.48 -5.18
CA LYS A 149 11.75 4.75 -5.19
C LYS A 149 11.95 5.28 -3.77
N LYS A 150 10.90 5.31 -2.95
CA LYS A 150 10.97 5.76 -1.56
C LYS A 150 11.91 4.88 -0.73
N MET A 151 11.84 3.56 -0.92
CA MET A 151 12.75 2.62 -0.27
C MET A 151 14.20 2.92 -0.60
N ARG A 152 14.54 3.13 -1.88
CA ARG A 152 15.92 3.39 -2.33
C ARG A 152 16.44 4.78 -1.96
N GLU A 153 15.61 5.81 -2.08
CA GLU A 153 16.06 7.20 -1.93
C GLU A 153 16.00 7.68 -0.47
N GLU A 154 15.08 7.16 0.34
CA GLU A 154 14.83 7.65 1.68
C GLU A 154 15.11 6.63 2.78
N ILE A 155 14.53 5.42 2.68
CA ILE A 155 14.51 4.46 3.80
C ILE A 155 15.83 3.70 3.91
N ILE A 156 16.28 3.05 2.82
CA ILE A 156 17.52 2.25 2.84
C ILE A 156 18.75 3.10 3.16
N PRO A 157 18.98 4.30 2.58
CA PRO A 157 20.12 5.13 2.92
C PRO A 157 20.12 5.56 4.40
N GLU A 158 18.96 5.85 4.97
CA GLU A 158 18.82 6.22 6.38
C GLU A 158 19.13 5.03 7.29
N MET A 159 18.60 3.85 6.95
CA MET A 159 18.94 2.61 7.65
C MET A 159 20.44 2.31 7.60
N MET A 160 21.09 2.50 6.46
CA MET A 160 22.52 2.27 6.30
C MET A 160 23.39 3.27 7.09
N LYS A 161 23.00 4.53 7.15
CA LYS A 161 23.69 5.56 7.97
C LYS A 161 23.64 5.23 9.46
N ASN A 162 22.56 4.62 9.90
CA ASN A 162 22.28 4.32 11.30
C ASN A 162 22.48 2.84 11.67
N VAL A 163 23.36 2.12 10.94
CA VAL A 163 23.66 0.69 11.22
C VAL A 163 24.07 0.46 12.67
N THR A 164 24.76 1.41 13.31
CA THR A 164 25.12 1.32 14.73
C THR A 164 23.90 1.42 15.63
N ILE A 165 22.92 2.26 15.28
CA ILE A 165 21.63 2.39 15.98
C ILE A 165 20.79 1.13 15.77
N MET A 166 20.72 0.60 14.54
CA MET A 166 20.03 -0.67 14.25
C MET A 166 20.63 -1.86 15.01
N ARG A 167 21.95 -1.86 15.21
CA ARG A 167 22.62 -2.90 16.01
C ARG A 167 22.16 -2.88 17.47
N ASN A 168 21.82 -1.70 17.98
CA ASN A 168 21.31 -1.48 19.34
C ASN A 168 19.77 -1.56 19.42
N MET A 169 19.05 -1.43 18.27
CA MET A 169 17.58 -1.52 18.17
C MET A 169 17.01 -2.91 18.46
N LYS A 170 17.83 -3.96 18.47
CA LYS A 170 17.40 -5.32 18.89
C LYS A 170 16.75 -5.34 20.27
N TYR A 171 17.01 -4.33 21.09
CA TYR A 171 16.50 -4.23 22.46
C TYR A 171 15.21 -3.38 22.59
N GLY A 172 14.69 -2.79 21.53
CA GLY A 172 13.55 -1.86 21.56
C GLY A 172 12.19 -2.44 21.15
N PHE A 173 12.13 -3.68 20.66
CA PHE A 173 10.88 -4.32 20.22
C PHE A 173 10.28 -5.33 21.22
N GLU A 174 10.86 -5.48 22.41
CA GLU A 174 10.29 -6.31 23.46
C GLU A 174 9.33 -5.48 24.31
N GLU A 175 8.06 -5.83 24.29
CA GLU A 175 7.01 -5.23 25.12
C GLU A 175 7.18 -5.44 26.64
N ASN A 176 8.27 -6.09 27.09
CA ASN A 176 8.51 -6.49 28.48
C ASN A 176 9.92 -6.18 29.02
N ILE A 177 10.60 -5.13 28.54
CA ILE A 177 11.80 -4.64 29.23
C ILE A 177 11.35 -3.64 30.30
N ASP A 178 11.76 -3.86 31.54
CA ASP A 178 11.54 -2.92 32.64
C ASP A 178 11.95 -1.51 32.20
N GLU A 179 11.08 -0.52 32.41
CA GLU A 179 11.28 0.88 31.98
C GLU A 179 12.58 1.49 32.52
N ASP A 180 13.16 0.92 33.57
CA ASP A 180 14.39 1.36 34.21
C ASP A 180 15.70 1.00 33.45
N ASP A 181 15.63 0.10 32.45
CA ASP A 181 16.84 -0.38 31.71
C ASP A 181 17.01 0.26 30.33
N ARG A 182 16.13 1.20 29.95
CA ARG A 182 16.21 1.94 28.69
C ARG A 182 17.19 3.11 28.78
N ASN A 183 18.13 3.18 27.83
CA ASN A 183 19.02 4.33 27.73
C ASN A 183 18.28 5.51 27.01
N PRO A 184 17.93 6.59 27.73
CA PRO A 184 17.17 7.71 27.17
C PRO A 184 17.88 8.47 26.04
N ASP A 185 19.21 8.35 25.94
CA ASP A 185 19.98 8.99 24.86
C ASP A 185 19.82 8.26 23.53
N TRP A 186 19.54 6.96 23.56
CA TRP A 186 19.27 6.17 22.35
C TRP A 186 17.84 6.37 21.82
N GLU A 187 16.86 6.52 22.71
CA GLU A 187 15.49 6.87 22.32
C GLU A 187 15.44 8.23 21.64
N LYS A 188 16.10 9.24 22.20
CA LYS A 188 16.21 10.58 21.59
C LYS A 188 16.88 10.56 20.23
N ALA A 189 18.03 9.87 20.10
CA ALA A 189 18.74 9.75 18.84
C ALA A 189 17.92 9.02 17.77
N PHE A 190 17.07 8.07 18.16
CA PHE A 190 16.17 7.34 17.30
C PHE A 190 14.96 8.21 16.85
N GLU A 191 14.33 8.92 17.78
CA GLU A 191 13.25 9.87 17.48
C GLU A 191 13.75 11.05 16.63
N GLU A 192 14.93 11.60 16.94
CA GLU A 192 15.54 12.70 16.16
C GLU A 192 15.94 12.26 14.75
N SER A 193 16.27 10.98 14.52
CA SER A 193 16.59 10.46 13.19
C SER A 193 15.37 10.28 12.27
N GLY A 194 14.15 10.24 12.82
CA GLY A 194 12.92 9.91 12.08
C GLY A 194 12.91 8.48 11.53
N LEU A 195 13.87 7.63 11.91
CA LEU A 195 13.98 6.25 11.42
C LEU A 195 12.85 5.36 11.94
N GLY A 196 12.39 5.60 13.19
CA GLY A 196 11.27 4.87 13.78
C GLY A 196 9.98 5.03 12.99
N ASP A 197 9.68 6.24 12.57
CA ASP A 197 8.49 6.53 11.77
C ASP A 197 8.57 5.87 10.38
N LYS A 198 9.78 5.86 9.77
CA LYS A 198 10.01 5.21 8.47
C LYS A 198 9.88 3.69 8.53
N ILE A 199 10.38 3.06 9.60
CA ILE A 199 10.22 1.62 9.81
C ILE A 199 8.75 1.28 10.09
N ARG A 200 8.06 2.08 10.89
CA ARG A 200 6.63 1.91 11.14
C ARG A 200 5.83 2.01 9.84
N GLU A 201 6.10 3.03 9.03
CA GLU A 201 5.51 3.18 7.70
C GLU A 201 5.77 1.98 6.78
N MET A 202 7.00 1.46 6.76
CA MET A 202 7.35 0.27 5.99
C MET A 202 6.55 -0.96 6.45
N ASN A 203 6.42 -1.16 7.77
CA ASN A 203 5.65 -2.25 8.34
C ASN A 203 4.15 -2.11 8.02
N GLU A 204 3.60 -0.91 8.07
CA GLU A 204 2.22 -0.63 7.68
C GLU A 204 1.97 -0.94 6.20
N LEU A 205 2.87 -0.50 5.31
CA LEU A 205 2.80 -0.83 3.89
C LEU A 205 2.87 -2.34 3.65
N GLN A 206 3.74 -3.06 4.37
CA GLN A 206 3.85 -4.51 4.27
C GLN A 206 2.57 -5.21 4.76
N LEU A 207 2.00 -4.78 5.87
CA LEU A 207 0.73 -5.31 6.39
C LEU A 207 -0.44 -5.06 5.42
N GLU A 208 -0.44 -3.94 4.72
CA GLU A 208 -1.36 -3.68 3.62
C GLU A 208 -1.13 -4.59 2.40
N GLY A 209 -0.03 -5.34 2.36
CA GLY A 209 0.36 -6.21 1.24
C GLY A 209 1.08 -5.48 0.09
N ALA A 210 1.69 -4.33 0.36
CA ALA A 210 2.53 -3.64 -0.61
C ALA A 210 3.89 -4.35 -0.76
N ASP A 211 4.49 -4.23 -1.94
CA ASP A 211 5.80 -4.81 -2.23
C ASP A 211 6.94 -3.89 -1.75
N VAL A 212 7.37 -4.08 -0.53
CA VAL A 212 8.47 -3.32 0.08
C VAL A 212 9.85 -3.91 -0.21
N TYR A 213 9.90 -5.12 -0.78
CA TYR A 213 11.15 -5.87 -0.99
C TYR A 213 11.67 -5.80 -2.42
N MET A 214 10.97 -5.13 -3.34
CA MET A 214 11.36 -5.08 -4.75
C MET A 214 12.80 -4.60 -4.95
N SER A 215 13.20 -3.49 -4.33
CA SER A 215 14.55 -2.93 -4.43
C SER A 215 15.63 -3.86 -3.88
N THR A 216 15.33 -4.59 -2.81
CA THR A 216 16.27 -5.51 -2.17
C THR A 216 16.60 -6.70 -3.06
N PHE A 217 15.57 -7.27 -3.73
CA PHE A 217 15.72 -8.51 -4.50
C PHE A 217 15.93 -8.31 -6.00
N ALA A 218 15.75 -7.10 -6.53
CA ALA A 218 15.86 -6.84 -7.97
C ALA A 218 17.22 -7.25 -8.56
N GLN A 219 18.32 -6.95 -7.87
CA GLN A 219 19.67 -7.28 -8.32
C GLN A 219 19.97 -8.79 -8.24
N LEU A 220 19.26 -9.52 -7.36
CA LEU A 220 19.44 -10.94 -7.13
C LEU A 220 18.73 -11.82 -8.17
N LYS A 221 18.06 -11.22 -9.16
CA LYS A 221 17.43 -11.93 -10.28
C LYS A 221 18.39 -12.23 -11.44
N SER A 222 19.66 -11.91 -11.30
CA SER A 222 20.73 -12.24 -12.27
C SER A 222 21.24 -13.68 -12.16
N TYR A 223 20.86 -14.44 -11.13
CA TYR A 223 21.25 -15.84 -11.00
C TYR A 223 20.83 -16.68 -12.23
N PRO A 224 21.66 -17.68 -12.65
CA PRO A 224 21.34 -18.55 -13.80
C PRO A 224 19.97 -19.22 -13.71
N PHE A 225 19.47 -19.48 -12.51
CA PHE A 225 18.14 -20.02 -12.26
C PHE A 225 17.06 -19.20 -12.99
N PHE A 226 17.12 -17.88 -12.96
CA PHE A 226 16.13 -16.98 -13.56
C PHE A 226 16.29 -16.77 -15.07
N GLN A 227 17.28 -17.37 -15.70
CA GLN A 227 17.39 -17.37 -17.16
C GLN A 227 16.30 -18.23 -17.83
N ASN A 228 15.80 -19.23 -17.12
CA ASN A 228 14.72 -20.10 -17.59
C ASN A 228 13.36 -19.53 -17.16
N PRO A 229 12.44 -19.19 -18.09
CA PRO A 229 11.17 -18.56 -17.78
C PRO A 229 10.31 -19.34 -16.77
N HIS A 230 10.26 -20.68 -16.87
CA HIS A 230 9.44 -21.53 -16.00
C HIS A 230 9.81 -21.38 -14.53
N ASN A 231 11.07 -21.11 -14.20
CA ASN A 231 11.53 -20.93 -12.80
C ASN A 231 10.93 -19.70 -12.09
N TRP A 232 10.42 -18.72 -12.84
CA TRP A 232 9.72 -17.59 -12.25
C TRP A 232 8.31 -17.93 -11.76
N PHE A 233 7.74 -19.01 -12.27
CA PHE A 233 6.38 -19.45 -11.98
C PHE A 233 6.34 -20.64 -11.01
N TYR A 234 7.49 -21.29 -10.77
CA TYR A 234 7.57 -22.42 -9.88
C TYR A 234 7.44 -21.97 -8.41
N PRO A 235 6.50 -22.53 -7.63
CA PRO A 235 6.40 -22.24 -6.20
C PRO A 235 7.72 -22.59 -5.51
N PHE A 236 8.04 -21.85 -4.44
CA PHE A 236 9.26 -22.11 -3.70
C PHE A 236 9.21 -23.50 -3.05
N ASP A 237 10.22 -24.30 -3.37
CA ASP A 237 10.37 -25.67 -2.87
C ASP A 237 11.81 -25.92 -2.40
N MET A 238 11.95 -26.28 -1.12
CA MET A 238 13.24 -26.67 -0.55
C MET A 238 13.79 -27.98 -1.16
N GLN A 239 12.93 -28.78 -1.81
CA GLN A 239 13.33 -30.01 -2.48
C GLN A 239 13.71 -29.80 -3.96
N HIS A 240 13.63 -28.58 -4.47
CA HIS A 240 14.09 -28.26 -5.82
C HIS A 240 15.58 -28.57 -5.97
N SER A 241 16.00 -29.21 -7.07
CA SER A 241 17.39 -29.68 -7.27
C SER A 241 18.42 -28.57 -7.10
N SER A 242 18.09 -27.34 -7.56
CA SER A 242 18.96 -26.17 -7.39
C SER A 242 19.18 -25.79 -5.92
N ILE A 243 18.18 -25.98 -5.06
CA ILE A 243 18.29 -25.71 -3.63
C ILE A 243 19.03 -26.86 -2.91
N ILE A 244 18.69 -28.11 -3.23
CA ILE A 244 19.36 -29.28 -2.66
C ILE A 244 20.86 -29.26 -2.95
N ARG A 245 21.26 -28.81 -4.14
CA ARG A 245 22.67 -28.69 -4.53
C ARG A 245 23.44 -27.78 -3.60
N GLU A 246 22.84 -26.65 -3.18
CA GLU A 246 23.48 -25.63 -2.37
C GLU A 246 23.41 -25.93 -0.85
N PHE A 247 22.29 -26.48 -0.37
CA PHE A 247 22.00 -26.65 1.06
C PHE A 247 21.92 -28.12 1.53
N GLY A 248 21.89 -29.08 0.62
CA GLY A 248 21.66 -30.49 0.93
C GLY A 248 20.20 -30.84 1.21
N LEU A 249 19.95 -32.13 1.46
CA LEU A 249 18.60 -32.72 1.54
C LEU A 249 17.83 -32.41 2.83
N LYS A 250 18.50 -32.00 3.91
CA LYS A 250 17.84 -31.70 5.19
C LYS A 250 18.36 -30.41 5.77
N PRO A 251 17.49 -29.45 6.08
CA PRO A 251 17.88 -28.31 6.88
C PRO A 251 18.21 -28.78 8.30
N THR A 252 19.46 -28.62 8.73
CA THR A 252 19.91 -28.91 10.09
C THR A 252 20.50 -27.67 10.72
N GLY A 253 20.22 -27.43 12.00
CA GLY A 253 20.78 -26.31 12.75
C GLY A 253 20.43 -24.95 12.15
N GLU A 254 21.45 -24.22 11.66
CA GLU A 254 21.34 -22.88 11.07
C GLU A 254 20.33 -22.79 9.92
N ASN A 255 20.18 -23.86 9.13
CA ASN A 255 19.22 -23.92 8.05
C ASN A 255 17.76 -24.00 8.55
N ALA A 256 17.54 -24.30 9.85
CA ALA A 256 16.20 -24.33 10.42
C ALA A 256 15.59 -22.91 10.52
N VAL A 257 16.36 -21.91 10.92
CA VAL A 257 15.93 -20.51 10.98
C VAL A 257 15.66 -19.96 9.59
N LEU A 258 16.55 -20.23 8.63
CA LEU A 258 16.33 -19.88 7.23
C LEU A 258 15.07 -20.54 6.70
N SER A 259 14.82 -21.81 7.04
CA SER A 259 13.60 -22.52 6.64
C SER A 259 12.33 -21.86 7.19
N LEU A 260 12.34 -21.36 8.43
CA LEU A 260 11.21 -20.62 9.01
C LEU A 260 10.95 -19.29 8.28
N ILE A 261 12.01 -18.52 7.99
CA ILE A 261 11.93 -17.27 7.24
C ILE A 261 11.34 -17.53 5.84
N LEU A 262 11.80 -18.58 5.17
CA LEU A 262 11.33 -18.96 3.84
C LEU A 262 9.89 -19.49 3.82
N GLN A 263 9.45 -20.11 4.92
CA GLN A 263 8.06 -20.55 5.10
C GLN A 263 7.12 -19.42 5.51
N SER A 264 7.65 -18.24 5.89
CA SER A 264 6.83 -17.07 6.18
C SER A 264 6.13 -16.54 4.92
N GLY A 265 5.02 -15.85 5.12
CA GLY A 265 4.25 -15.21 4.05
C GLY A 265 4.86 -13.90 3.51
N PHE A 266 6.04 -13.48 3.98
CA PHE A 266 6.60 -12.14 3.71
C PHE A 266 7.19 -12.00 2.30
N PHE A 267 7.82 -13.05 1.78
CA PHE A 267 8.50 -13.02 0.48
C PHE A 267 7.72 -13.77 -0.58
N CYS A 268 7.74 -13.28 -1.81
CA CYS A 268 7.25 -14.03 -2.95
C CYS A 268 8.22 -15.18 -3.30
N ASN A 269 7.76 -16.14 -4.10
CA ASN A 269 8.53 -17.36 -4.35
C ASN A 269 9.87 -17.10 -5.02
N SER A 270 9.92 -16.21 -6.00
CA SER A 270 11.16 -15.85 -6.69
C SER A 270 12.17 -15.17 -5.77
N ASP A 271 11.72 -14.42 -4.74
CA ASP A 271 12.61 -13.82 -3.76
C ASP A 271 13.17 -14.86 -2.78
N LYS A 272 12.36 -15.86 -2.41
CA LYS A 272 12.82 -16.98 -1.58
C LYS A 272 13.96 -17.76 -2.26
N TYR A 273 13.84 -18.02 -3.57
CA TYR A 273 14.94 -18.61 -4.35
C TYR A 273 16.17 -17.71 -4.35
N SER A 274 16.01 -16.40 -4.61
CA SER A 274 17.11 -15.45 -4.59
C SER A 274 17.81 -15.39 -3.24
N LEU A 275 17.04 -15.40 -2.15
CA LEU A 275 17.58 -15.41 -0.79
C LEU A 275 18.41 -16.67 -0.54
N CYS A 276 17.92 -17.85 -0.92
CA CYS A 276 18.67 -19.09 -0.80
C CYS A 276 20.01 -19.04 -1.55
N PHE A 277 20.00 -18.63 -2.83
CA PHE A 277 21.24 -18.54 -3.60
C PHE A 277 22.20 -17.53 -3.01
N THR A 278 21.73 -16.39 -2.53
CA THR A 278 22.56 -15.40 -1.86
C THR A 278 23.18 -15.98 -0.59
N MET A 279 22.41 -16.63 0.25
CA MET A 279 22.89 -17.25 1.48
C MET A 279 23.90 -18.38 1.21
N ALA A 280 23.72 -19.14 0.14
CA ALA A 280 24.66 -20.18 -0.26
C ALA A 280 26.05 -19.62 -0.62
N HIS A 281 26.11 -18.44 -1.23
CA HIS A 281 27.36 -17.78 -1.61
C HIS A 281 28.08 -17.08 -0.46
N ILE A 282 27.43 -16.88 0.69
CA ILE A 282 28.07 -16.32 1.89
C ILE A 282 28.90 -17.41 2.56
N PRO A 283 30.21 -17.19 2.87
CA PRO A 283 31.02 -18.14 3.59
C PRO A 283 30.39 -18.56 4.93
N GLN A 284 30.48 -19.84 5.29
CA GLN A 284 29.83 -20.39 6.49
C GLN A 284 30.18 -19.63 7.77
N ALA A 285 31.44 -19.19 7.92
CA ALA A 285 31.88 -18.39 9.07
C ALA A 285 31.11 -17.05 9.17
N GLN A 286 30.82 -16.41 8.04
CA GLN A 286 30.03 -15.16 8.02
C GLN A 286 28.55 -15.42 8.26
N ARG A 287 28.00 -16.51 7.73
CA ARG A 287 26.62 -16.93 8.03
C ARG A 287 26.43 -17.19 9.51
N ASN A 288 27.37 -17.92 10.11
CA ASN A 288 27.37 -18.20 11.55
C ASN A 288 27.48 -16.91 12.38
N MET A 289 28.26 -15.94 11.93
CA MET A 289 28.36 -14.64 12.57
C MET A 289 27.07 -13.82 12.45
N MET A 290 26.40 -13.87 11.31
CA MET A 290 25.07 -13.23 11.13
C MET A 290 24.01 -13.89 12.04
N LEU A 291 24.01 -15.21 12.14
CA LEU A 291 23.06 -15.96 12.98
C LEU A 291 23.40 -15.85 14.47
N SER A 292 24.68 -15.77 14.84
CA SER A 292 25.11 -15.56 16.23
C SER A 292 24.84 -14.14 16.74
N GLN A 293 24.55 -13.19 15.84
CA GLN A 293 24.06 -11.86 16.20
C GLN A 293 22.56 -11.87 16.55
N MET A 294 21.83 -12.91 16.17
CA MET A 294 20.51 -13.18 16.72
C MET A 294 20.70 -13.72 18.13
N THR A 295 20.07 -13.11 19.11
CA THR A 295 20.16 -13.57 20.50
C THR A 295 19.54 -14.96 20.63
N SER A 296 19.98 -15.72 21.65
CA SER A 296 19.37 -17.02 21.99
C SER A 296 17.85 -16.88 22.22
N GLN A 297 17.39 -15.70 22.62
CA GLN A 297 16.02 -15.36 22.87
C GLN A 297 15.26 -15.16 21.55
N ASP A 298 15.82 -14.43 20.58
CA ASP A 298 15.26 -14.27 19.21
C ASP A 298 15.11 -15.63 18.51
N LEU A 299 16.11 -16.50 18.67
CA LEU A 299 16.08 -17.86 18.12
C LEU A 299 15.02 -18.72 18.80
N ASN A 300 14.90 -18.65 20.12
CA ASN A 300 13.88 -19.39 20.87
C ASN A 300 12.48 -18.87 20.53
N GLU A 301 12.29 -17.56 20.36
CA GLU A 301 11.03 -16.98 19.94
C GLU A 301 10.62 -17.38 18.52
N LEU A 302 11.56 -17.42 17.57
CA LEU A 302 11.30 -17.91 16.22
C LEU A 302 11.06 -19.42 16.18
N MET A 303 11.68 -20.17 17.10
CA MET A 303 11.50 -21.62 17.22
C MET A 303 10.31 -22.01 18.12
N ASP A 304 9.66 -21.06 18.77
CA ASP A 304 8.41 -21.31 19.51
C ASP A 304 7.36 -21.89 18.55
N GLU A 305 6.85 -23.06 18.86
CA GLU A 305 5.87 -23.78 18.04
C GLU A 305 4.61 -22.96 17.79
N SER A 306 4.21 -22.11 18.73
CA SER A 306 3.03 -21.25 18.59
C SER A 306 3.26 -20.14 17.57
N LYS A 307 4.39 -19.44 17.60
CA LYS A 307 4.75 -18.38 16.64
C LYS A 307 5.05 -18.96 15.25
N SER A 308 5.78 -20.07 15.18
CA SER A 308 6.08 -20.73 13.91
C SER A 308 4.82 -21.28 13.22
N SER A 309 3.87 -21.80 14.00
CA SER A 309 2.57 -22.24 13.47
C SER A 309 1.73 -21.06 12.97
N SER A 310 1.74 -19.94 13.69
CA SER A 310 1.04 -18.70 13.28
C SER A 310 1.59 -18.14 11.97
N LEU A 311 2.92 -18.11 11.80
CA LEU A 311 3.58 -17.66 10.56
C LEU A 311 3.25 -18.58 9.37
N ARG A 312 3.23 -19.89 9.59
CA ARG A 312 2.82 -20.87 8.56
C ARG A 312 1.35 -20.69 8.19
N GLN A 313 0.49 -20.53 9.19
CA GLN A 313 -0.95 -20.31 8.95
C GLN A 313 -1.18 -18.99 8.20
N TYR A 314 -0.45 -17.93 8.53
CA TYR A 314 -0.47 -16.68 7.78
C TYR A 314 -0.07 -16.89 6.31
N ALA A 315 1.02 -17.63 6.04
CA ALA A 315 1.51 -17.89 4.70
C ALA A 315 0.53 -18.70 3.82
N LEU A 316 -0.35 -19.48 4.45
CA LEU A 316 -1.37 -20.29 3.76
C LEU A 316 -2.68 -19.53 3.49
N ARG A 317 -2.79 -18.28 3.95
CA ARG A 317 -3.98 -17.48 3.70
C ARG A 317 -4.14 -17.17 2.21
N PRO A 318 -5.38 -17.25 1.68
CA PRO A 318 -5.65 -16.99 0.27
C PRO A 318 -5.18 -15.61 -0.22
N ASP A 319 -5.35 -14.58 0.62
CA ASP A 319 -4.93 -13.22 0.31
C ASP A 319 -3.41 -13.05 0.27
N VAL A 320 -2.66 -13.81 1.08
CA VAL A 320 -1.20 -13.82 1.07
C VAL A 320 -0.68 -14.52 -0.17
N ILE A 321 -1.24 -15.68 -0.51
CA ILE A 321 -0.85 -16.48 -1.68
C ILE A 321 -1.08 -15.70 -2.99
N SER A 322 -2.26 -15.12 -3.17
CA SER A 322 -2.56 -14.31 -4.36
C SER A 322 -1.62 -13.11 -4.47
N ASN A 323 -1.34 -12.43 -3.35
CA ASN A 323 -0.44 -11.29 -3.32
C ASN A 323 1.01 -11.66 -3.66
N GLN A 324 1.52 -12.77 -3.09
CA GLN A 324 2.85 -13.30 -3.42
C GLN A 324 2.96 -13.63 -4.92
N TYR A 325 1.94 -14.24 -5.51
CA TYR A 325 1.94 -14.56 -6.93
C TYR A 325 1.91 -13.29 -7.80
N ILE A 326 1.17 -12.26 -7.42
CA ILE A 326 1.20 -10.96 -8.10
C ILE A 326 2.59 -10.34 -8.03
N HIS A 327 3.29 -10.44 -6.88
CA HIS A 327 4.66 -9.97 -6.76
C HIS A 327 5.63 -10.77 -7.63
N ASP A 328 5.47 -12.09 -7.74
CA ASP A 328 6.26 -12.92 -8.65
C ASP A 328 6.05 -12.51 -10.12
N LEU A 329 4.78 -12.28 -10.53
CA LEU A 329 4.46 -11.78 -11.86
C LEU A 329 5.04 -10.40 -12.11
N TYR A 330 4.95 -9.47 -11.13
CA TYR A 330 5.55 -8.15 -11.24
C TYR A 330 7.06 -8.24 -11.49
N ARG A 331 7.78 -9.10 -10.74
CA ARG A 331 9.22 -9.33 -10.94
C ARG A 331 9.51 -9.94 -12.31
N PHE A 332 8.73 -10.90 -12.75
CA PHE A 332 8.90 -11.51 -14.08
C PHE A 332 8.80 -10.46 -15.19
N PHE A 333 7.73 -9.66 -15.22
CA PHE A 333 7.52 -8.65 -16.26
C PHE A 333 8.50 -7.47 -16.18
N LYS A 334 9.03 -7.15 -15.01
CA LYS A 334 9.97 -6.02 -14.85
C LYS A 334 11.43 -6.42 -14.92
N LEU A 335 11.82 -7.62 -14.50
CA LEU A 335 13.21 -8.02 -14.28
C LEU A 335 13.70 -9.17 -15.17
N SER A 336 12.81 -9.95 -15.79
CA SER A 336 13.19 -11.01 -16.73
C SER A 336 14.10 -10.44 -17.83
N GLN A 337 15.10 -11.22 -18.27
CA GLN A 337 16.01 -10.83 -19.34
C GLN A 337 15.27 -10.54 -20.65
N ARG A 338 14.18 -11.29 -20.91
CA ARG A 338 13.35 -11.15 -22.10
C ARG A 338 12.10 -10.29 -21.88
N ARG A 339 12.06 -9.45 -20.83
CA ARG A 339 10.90 -8.62 -20.47
C ARG A 339 10.36 -7.75 -21.60
N HIS A 340 11.20 -7.39 -22.56
CA HIS A 340 10.79 -6.56 -23.71
C HIS A 340 9.95 -7.32 -24.74
N GLU A 341 9.95 -8.65 -24.67
CA GLU A 341 9.16 -9.52 -25.54
C GLU A 341 7.75 -9.76 -25.02
N TYR A 342 7.49 -9.41 -23.75
CA TYR A 342 6.22 -9.66 -23.08
C TYR A 342 5.40 -8.39 -22.95
N ARG A 343 4.07 -8.54 -23.02
CA ARG A 343 3.12 -7.49 -22.65
C ARG A 343 3.16 -7.27 -21.15
N ASP A 344 3.61 -6.11 -20.71
CA ASP A 344 3.68 -5.76 -19.28
C ASP A 344 2.33 -5.20 -18.80
N ILE A 345 1.51 -6.05 -18.19
CA ILE A 345 0.19 -5.70 -17.66
C ILE A 345 0.23 -4.66 -16.54
N PHE A 346 1.36 -4.54 -15.83
CA PHE A 346 1.51 -3.56 -14.74
C PHE A 346 1.72 -2.13 -15.23
N LYS A 347 1.90 -1.94 -16.55
CA LYS A 347 1.88 -0.62 -17.19
C LYS A 347 0.50 -0.18 -17.63
N GLU A 348 -0.47 -1.09 -17.63
CA GLU A 348 -1.83 -0.84 -18.11
C GLU A 348 -2.74 -0.40 -16.96
N GLU A 349 -3.78 0.37 -17.31
CA GLU A 349 -4.83 0.71 -16.36
C GLU A 349 -5.81 -0.46 -16.26
N ILE A 350 -5.74 -1.21 -15.16
CA ILE A 350 -6.65 -2.33 -14.90
C ILE A 350 -7.93 -1.78 -14.27
N ALA A 351 -9.08 -1.95 -14.96
CA ALA A 351 -10.38 -1.48 -14.51
C ALA A 351 -11.44 -2.59 -14.67
N LEU A 352 -11.31 -3.67 -13.87
CA LEU A 352 -12.19 -4.85 -13.99
C LEU A 352 -13.67 -4.52 -13.77
N HIS A 353 -13.99 -3.61 -12.86
CA HIS A 353 -15.37 -3.19 -12.59
C HIS A 353 -16.06 -2.50 -13.78
N ARG A 354 -15.28 -1.99 -14.76
CA ARG A 354 -15.78 -1.36 -15.99
C ARG A 354 -16.01 -2.35 -17.13
N ILE A 355 -15.63 -3.60 -16.96
CA ILE A 355 -15.79 -4.64 -17.99
C ILE A 355 -17.26 -5.09 -18.00
N PRO A 356 -17.99 -4.96 -19.13
CA PRO A 356 -19.42 -5.25 -19.17
C PRO A 356 -19.78 -6.65 -18.72
N THR A 357 -18.94 -7.64 -19.04
CA THR A 357 -19.15 -9.06 -18.68
C THR A 357 -18.96 -9.35 -17.18
N LEU A 358 -18.36 -8.44 -16.43
CA LEU A 358 -18.16 -8.55 -14.99
C LEU A 358 -19.11 -7.67 -14.17
N LYS A 359 -20.03 -6.96 -14.85
CA LYS A 359 -20.93 -6.02 -14.17
C LYS A 359 -21.75 -6.67 -13.06
N ASP A 360 -22.35 -7.83 -13.33
CA ASP A 360 -23.18 -8.53 -12.35
C ASP A 360 -22.36 -9.15 -11.20
N ILE A 361 -21.06 -9.37 -11.41
CA ILE A 361 -20.13 -9.96 -10.44
C ILE A 361 -19.50 -8.87 -9.57
N LEU A 362 -18.95 -7.80 -10.16
CA LEU A 362 -18.14 -6.80 -9.48
C LEU A 362 -18.86 -5.48 -9.16
N CYS A 363 -19.92 -5.11 -9.93
CA CYS A 363 -20.64 -3.85 -9.68
C CYS A 363 -21.72 -3.99 -8.59
N LYS A 364 -21.42 -4.72 -7.52
CA LYS A 364 -22.21 -4.75 -6.29
C LYS A 364 -21.78 -3.59 -5.39
N PRO A 365 -22.70 -2.85 -4.73
CA PRO A 365 -22.35 -1.65 -3.96
C PRO A 365 -21.23 -1.85 -2.95
N GLU A 366 -21.25 -2.97 -2.21
CA GLU A 366 -20.23 -3.33 -1.24
C GLU A 366 -18.85 -3.59 -1.85
N LEU A 367 -18.78 -4.18 -3.05
CA LEU A 367 -17.52 -4.42 -3.75
C LEU A 367 -16.99 -3.13 -4.36
N LEU A 368 -17.85 -2.32 -4.97
CA LEU A 368 -17.49 -1.01 -5.48
C LEU A 368 -16.97 -0.09 -4.36
N ALA A 369 -17.60 -0.13 -3.18
CA ALA A 369 -17.15 0.66 -2.03
C ALA A 369 -15.71 0.32 -1.64
N THR A 370 -15.33 -0.97 -1.64
CA THR A 370 -13.94 -1.36 -1.32
C THR A 370 -12.92 -0.87 -2.36
N ILE A 371 -13.30 -0.84 -3.64
CA ILE A 371 -12.46 -0.30 -4.73
C ILE A 371 -12.33 1.22 -4.59
N ALA A 372 -13.44 1.92 -4.38
CA ALA A 372 -13.46 3.36 -4.17
C ALA A 372 -12.62 3.77 -2.94
N ASP A 373 -12.76 3.03 -1.84
CA ASP A 373 -11.98 3.24 -0.62
C ASP A 373 -10.49 3.00 -0.81
N PHE A 374 -10.11 2.07 -1.67
CA PHE A 374 -8.71 1.90 -2.06
C PHE A 374 -8.19 3.18 -2.75
N HIS A 375 -8.88 3.68 -3.77
CA HIS A 375 -8.49 4.91 -4.46
C HIS A 375 -8.51 6.13 -3.53
N PHE A 376 -9.50 6.21 -2.66
CA PHE A 376 -9.60 7.28 -1.65
C PHE A 376 -8.38 7.31 -0.72
N ARG A 377 -7.99 6.16 -0.16
CA ARG A 377 -6.81 6.05 0.74
C ARG A 377 -5.49 6.32 0.02
N LYS A 378 -5.40 6.02 -1.27
CA LYS A 378 -4.20 6.28 -2.09
C LYS A 378 -4.18 7.68 -2.72
N GLU A 379 -5.06 8.58 -2.26
CA GLU A 379 -5.16 9.97 -2.73
C GLU A 379 -5.41 10.10 -4.24
N HIS A 380 -6.23 9.19 -4.79
CA HIS A 380 -6.73 9.23 -6.15
C HIS A 380 -8.21 9.68 -6.16
N PRO A 381 -8.50 10.98 -5.92
CA PRO A 381 -9.86 11.44 -5.67
C PRO A 381 -10.76 11.35 -6.91
N ALA A 382 -10.22 11.47 -8.11
CA ALA A 382 -11.00 11.40 -9.35
C ALA A 382 -11.56 10.00 -9.60
N GLU A 383 -10.72 8.98 -9.42
CA GLU A 383 -11.10 7.57 -9.55
C GLU A 383 -12.09 7.16 -8.45
N ALA A 384 -11.81 7.54 -7.19
CA ALA A 384 -12.70 7.29 -6.07
C ALA A 384 -14.08 7.92 -6.31
N LEU A 385 -14.12 9.18 -6.76
CA LEU A 385 -15.34 9.92 -7.04
C LEU A 385 -16.19 9.25 -8.13
N SER A 386 -15.56 8.76 -9.19
CA SER A 386 -16.25 8.05 -10.27
C SER A 386 -17.03 6.85 -9.73
N ILE A 387 -16.41 6.06 -8.85
CA ILE A 387 -17.01 4.83 -8.30
C ILE A 387 -18.06 5.16 -7.22
N TYR A 388 -17.80 6.14 -6.33
CA TYR A 388 -18.80 6.58 -5.35
C TYR A 388 -20.06 7.11 -6.03
N LYS A 389 -19.90 7.76 -7.20
CA LYS A 389 -21.04 8.20 -7.99
C LYS A 389 -21.87 7.02 -8.52
N GLU A 390 -21.23 5.96 -9.01
CA GLU A 390 -21.92 4.73 -9.43
C GLU A 390 -22.74 4.12 -8.27
N ILE A 391 -22.18 4.06 -7.05
CA ILE A 391 -22.91 3.58 -5.87
C ILE A 391 -24.10 4.50 -5.54
N THR A 392 -23.92 5.80 -5.68
CA THR A 392 -25.01 6.78 -5.48
C THR A 392 -26.12 6.61 -6.49
N ASP A 393 -25.79 6.39 -7.76
CA ASP A 393 -26.76 6.18 -8.85
C ASP A 393 -27.55 4.86 -8.65
N MET A 394 -26.98 3.89 -7.92
CA MET A 394 -27.67 2.66 -7.49
C MET A 394 -28.58 2.87 -6.26
N ASN A 395 -28.66 4.06 -5.68
CA ASN A 395 -29.36 4.37 -4.42
C ASN A 395 -28.87 3.59 -3.19
N HIS A 396 -27.58 3.21 -3.14
CA HIS A 396 -26.95 2.50 -2.03
C HIS A 396 -25.94 3.35 -1.26
N ALA A 397 -25.90 4.67 -1.50
CA ALA A 397 -25.00 5.56 -0.78
C ALA A 397 -25.53 5.88 0.62
N ASP A 398 -24.71 5.63 1.61
CA ASP A 398 -24.90 6.01 3.01
C ASP A 398 -24.23 7.36 3.33
N ALA A 399 -24.29 7.77 4.60
CA ALA A 399 -23.69 9.01 5.04
C ALA A 399 -22.16 9.03 4.83
N GLU A 400 -21.49 7.89 4.99
CA GLU A 400 -20.03 7.79 4.83
C GLU A 400 -19.62 7.94 3.37
N ILE A 401 -20.33 7.31 2.45
CA ILE A 401 -20.10 7.45 1.01
C ILE A 401 -20.28 8.90 0.56
N PHE A 402 -21.34 9.60 1.05
CA PHE A 402 -21.51 11.01 0.75
C PHE A 402 -20.42 11.90 1.38
N GLN A 403 -19.93 11.57 2.56
CA GLN A 403 -18.79 12.28 3.18
C GLN A 403 -17.52 12.13 2.35
N LYS A 404 -17.18 10.90 1.93
CA LYS A 404 -16.02 10.61 1.08
C LYS A 404 -16.16 11.26 -0.30
N THR A 405 -17.36 11.24 -0.88
CA THR A 405 -17.69 11.94 -2.13
C THR A 405 -17.43 13.45 -1.99
N GLY A 406 -17.96 14.06 -0.94
CA GLY A 406 -17.74 15.48 -0.65
C GLY A 406 -16.26 15.81 -0.49
N TYR A 407 -15.50 14.94 0.19
CA TYR A 407 -14.07 15.13 0.38
C TYR A 407 -13.28 15.05 -0.94
N CYS A 408 -13.58 14.07 -1.80
CA CYS A 408 -12.98 13.98 -3.13
C CYS A 408 -13.27 15.24 -3.97
N LEU A 409 -14.53 15.68 -4.00
CA LEU A 409 -14.94 16.91 -4.68
C LEU A 409 -14.23 18.16 -4.13
N GLN A 410 -14.05 18.22 -2.82
CA GLN A 410 -13.30 19.30 -2.17
C GLN A 410 -11.82 19.30 -2.58
N LYS A 411 -11.18 18.15 -2.67
CA LYS A 411 -9.80 18.01 -3.17
C LYS A 411 -9.68 18.45 -4.63
N GLU A 412 -10.68 18.13 -5.46
CA GLU A 412 -10.81 18.59 -6.84
C GLU A 412 -11.22 20.09 -6.96
N LYS A 413 -11.35 20.80 -5.84
CA LYS A 413 -11.80 22.21 -5.75
C LYS A 413 -13.22 22.46 -6.31
N ARG A 414 -14.03 21.44 -6.42
CA ARG A 414 -15.45 21.47 -6.84
C ARG A 414 -16.36 21.73 -5.64
N TYR A 415 -16.15 22.88 -4.98
CA TYR A 415 -16.74 23.18 -3.66
C TYR A 415 -18.27 23.19 -3.63
N LYS A 416 -18.93 23.64 -4.70
CA LYS A 416 -20.41 23.65 -4.77
C LYS A 416 -20.98 22.25 -4.72
N GLU A 417 -20.43 21.33 -5.51
CA GLU A 417 -20.83 19.94 -5.53
C GLU A 417 -20.46 19.21 -4.23
N ALA A 418 -19.32 19.57 -3.64
CA ALA A 418 -18.93 19.07 -2.32
C ALA A 418 -19.95 19.43 -1.24
N ILE A 419 -20.45 20.67 -1.24
CA ILE A 419 -21.52 21.11 -0.32
C ILE A 419 -22.78 20.28 -0.47
N GLU A 420 -23.19 19.97 -1.70
CA GLU A 420 -24.37 19.12 -1.94
C GLU A 420 -24.17 17.70 -1.39
N ALA A 421 -23.00 17.11 -1.59
CA ALA A 421 -22.68 15.80 -1.06
C ALA A 421 -22.66 15.81 0.48
N TYR A 422 -22.00 16.80 1.10
CA TYR A 422 -21.98 16.92 2.55
C TYR A 422 -23.34 17.20 3.17
N ARG A 423 -24.22 17.95 2.49
CA ARG A 423 -25.62 18.15 2.93
C ARG A 423 -26.39 16.84 2.93
N LYS A 424 -26.23 16.00 1.90
CA LYS A 424 -26.83 14.66 1.86
C LYS A 424 -26.32 13.79 3.02
N ALA A 425 -25.01 13.86 3.30
CA ALA A 425 -24.42 13.18 4.45
C ALA A 425 -24.99 13.67 5.79
N ASP A 426 -25.19 14.99 5.95
CA ASP A 426 -25.74 15.59 7.18
C ASP A 426 -27.22 15.24 7.39
N VAL A 427 -27.99 15.06 6.31
CA VAL A 427 -29.38 14.58 6.36
C VAL A 427 -29.44 13.13 6.86
N LEU A 428 -28.52 12.26 6.40
CA LEU A 428 -28.48 10.84 6.78
C LEU A 428 -27.88 10.63 8.16
N LYS A 429 -26.91 11.43 8.55
CA LYS A 429 -26.25 11.40 9.86
C LYS A 429 -26.09 12.82 10.38
N PRO A 430 -27.14 13.37 11.03
CA PRO A 430 -27.13 14.73 11.54
C PRO A 430 -26.05 14.93 12.61
N ASP A 431 -25.60 16.18 12.72
CA ASP A 431 -24.68 16.63 13.77
C ASP A 431 -23.33 15.89 13.79
N HIS A 432 -22.87 15.45 12.62
CA HIS A 432 -21.53 14.88 12.51
C HIS A 432 -20.50 16.01 12.36
N VAL A 433 -19.72 16.29 13.39
CA VAL A 433 -18.80 17.45 13.50
C VAL A 433 -17.84 17.54 12.30
N TRP A 434 -17.30 16.42 11.84
CA TRP A 434 -16.41 16.39 10.68
C TRP A 434 -17.12 16.93 9.42
N THR A 435 -18.38 16.49 9.17
CA THR A 435 -19.18 16.95 8.02
C THR A 435 -19.46 18.44 8.11
N ILE A 436 -19.86 18.93 9.30
CA ILE A 436 -20.14 20.33 9.56
C ILE A 436 -18.90 21.21 9.29
N ARG A 437 -17.73 20.76 9.75
CA ARG A 437 -16.46 21.46 9.52
C ARG A 437 -16.08 21.54 8.03
N HIS A 438 -16.32 20.45 7.28
CA HIS A 438 -16.05 20.43 5.86
C HIS A 438 -17.04 21.25 5.05
N LEU A 439 -18.33 21.31 5.44
CA LEU A 439 -19.30 22.28 4.92
C LEU A 439 -18.81 23.73 5.11
N ALA A 440 -18.42 24.07 6.34
CA ALA A 440 -17.88 25.39 6.62
C ALA A 440 -16.64 25.72 5.77
N THR A 441 -15.74 24.75 5.61
CA THR A 441 -14.54 24.91 4.80
C THR A 441 -14.87 25.17 3.32
N CYS A 442 -15.84 24.44 2.76
CA CYS A 442 -16.28 24.64 1.38
C CYS A 442 -16.91 26.02 1.18
N HIS A 443 -17.80 26.47 2.11
CA HIS A 443 -18.37 27.81 2.07
C HIS A 443 -17.29 28.89 2.16
N ARG A 444 -16.30 28.73 3.04
CA ARG A 444 -15.16 29.64 3.16
C ARG A 444 -14.36 29.73 1.86
N GLN A 445 -14.12 28.61 1.16
CA GLN A 445 -13.41 28.61 -0.11
C GLN A 445 -14.19 29.32 -1.23
N LEU A 446 -15.52 29.29 -1.15
CA LEU A 446 -16.42 30.05 -2.04
C LEU A 446 -16.59 31.53 -1.62
N ARG A 447 -15.85 31.98 -0.58
CA ARG A 447 -15.95 33.32 0.03
C ARG A 447 -17.31 33.61 0.66
N ASP A 448 -18.12 32.61 0.91
CA ASP A 448 -19.36 32.72 1.68
C ASP A 448 -19.03 32.62 3.19
N PHE A 449 -18.38 33.67 3.69
CA PHE A 449 -17.88 33.70 5.05
C PHE A 449 -18.99 33.73 6.11
N ALA A 450 -20.18 34.24 5.76
CA ALA A 450 -21.32 34.28 6.66
C ALA A 450 -21.80 32.85 6.99
N THR A 451 -22.10 32.07 5.97
CA THR A 451 -22.54 30.68 6.14
C THR A 451 -21.41 29.81 6.73
N ALA A 452 -20.15 30.03 6.31
CA ALA A 452 -19.00 29.32 6.89
C ALA A 452 -18.91 29.55 8.40
N LEU A 453 -19.11 30.79 8.86
CA LEU A 453 -19.09 31.18 10.27
C LEU A 453 -20.18 30.45 11.07
N GLU A 454 -21.40 30.35 10.54
CA GLU A 454 -22.50 29.60 11.19
C GLU A 454 -22.13 28.14 11.42
N TYR A 455 -21.62 27.46 10.40
CA TYR A 455 -21.19 26.07 10.51
C TYR A 455 -19.98 25.90 11.43
N TYR A 456 -18.97 26.78 11.40
CA TYR A 456 -17.84 26.71 12.32
C TYR A 456 -18.27 26.92 13.78
N ARG A 457 -19.19 27.87 14.06
CA ARG A 457 -19.73 28.07 15.41
C ARG A 457 -20.53 26.84 15.89
N LYS A 458 -21.31 26.21 15.00
CA LYS A 458 -21.98 24.96 15.30
C LYS A 458 -20.96 23.86 15.67
N ALA A 459 -19.87 23.73 14.92
CA ALA A 459 -18.81 22.78 15.20
C ALA A 459 -18.08 23.10 16.52
N GLU A 460 -17.84 24.38 16.83
CA GLU A 460 -17.22 24.83 18.10
C GLU A 460 -18.10 24.50 19.31
N ALA A 461 -19.42 24.68 19.20
CA ALA A 461 -20.34 24.33 20.27
C ALA A 461 -20.32 22.82 20.56
N MET A 462 -20.03 21.97 19.56
CA MET A 462 -19.97 20.53 19.70
C MET A 462 -18.58 20.04 20.16
N GLN A 463 -17.53 20.76 19.84
CA GLN A 463 -16.12 20.46 20.20
C GLN A 463 -15.40 21.72 20.70
N PRO A 464 -15.70 22.21 21.90
CA PRO A 464 -15.12 23.44 22.43
C PRO A 464 -13.60 23.39 22.63
N GLU A 465 -13.04 22.20 22.81
CA GLU A 465 -11.62 21.91 23.00
C GLU A 465 -10.81 21.93 21.70
N ASN A 466 -11.46 21.96 20.54
CA ASN A 466 -10.79 21.94 19.24
C ASN A 466 -10.08 23.25 18.93
N ARG A 467 -8.76 23.27 19.11
CA ARG A 467 -7.90 24.45 18.94
C ARG A 467 -7.91 25.07 17.55
N ASN A 468 -8.31 24.33 16.51
CA ASN A 468 -8.35 24.86 15.14
C ASN A 468 -9.58 25.72 14.87
N LEU A 469 -10.69 25.50 15.59
CA LEU A 469 -11.94 26.20 15.32
C LEU A 469 -11.88 27.70 15.63
N PRO A 470 -11.31 28.19 16.76
CA PRO A 470 -11.14 29.62 16.99
C PRO A 470 -10.37 30.34 15.89
N PHE A 471 -9.34 29.69 15.32
CA PHE A 471 -8.60 30.26 14.19
C PHE A 471 -9.44 30.38 12.93
N LEU A 472 -10.21 29.34 12.59
CA LEU A 472 -11.06 29.32 11.39
C LEU A 472 -12.21 30.34 11.51
N ILE A 473 -12.82 30.45 12.70
CA ILE A 473 -13.85 31.43 13.01
C ILE A 473 -13.27 32.86 12.92
N GLY A 474 -12.14 33.10 13.59
CA GLY A 474 -11.47 34.38 13.55
C GLY A 474 -11.06 34.80 12.13
N SER A 475 -10.59 33.86 11.32
CA SER A 475 -10.26 34.11 9.92
C SER A 475 -11.49 34.52 9.10
N CYS A 476 -12.65 33.85 9.28
CA CYS A 476 -13.88 34.23 8.59
C CYS A 476 -14.39 35.60 9.03
N LEU A 477 -14.25 35.96 10.31
CA LEU A 477 -14.61 37.27 10.84
C LEU A 477 -13.69 38.37 10.30
N ALA A 478 -12.38 38.09 10.19
CA ALA A 478 -11.41 39.03 9.65
C ALA A 478 -11.67 39.32 8.16
N GLU A 479 -12.03 38.31 7.37
CA GLU A 479 -12.44 38.51 5.96
C GLU A 479 -13.77 39.31 5.81
N GLN A 480 -14.59 39.35 6.86
CA GLN A 480 -15.78 40.20 6.95
C GLN A 480 -15.49 41.56 7.56
N GLU A 481 -14.23 41.93 7.77
CA GLU A 481 -13.76 43.17 8.42
C GLU A 481 -14.24 43.33 9.89
N ARG A 482 -14.70 42.24 10.52
CA ARG A 482 -15.14 42.21 11.94
C ARG A 482 -13.94 41.92 12.84
N TYR A 483 -12.94 42.83 12.79
CA TYR A 483 -11.63 42.61 13.40
C TYR A 483 -11.67 42.44 14.91
N GLU A 484 -12.55 43.18 15.63
CA GLU A 484 -12.67 43.05 17.08
C GLU A 484 -13.13 41.68 17.52
N GLU A 485 -14.10 41.12 16.84
CA GLU A 485 -14.58 39.77 17.12
C GLU A 485 -13.56 38.71 16.69
N ALA A 486 -12.84 38.94 15.59
CA ALA A 486 -11.75 38.08 15.14
C ALA A 486 -10.62 38.02 16.19
N LEU A 487 -10.26 39.19 16.77
CA LEU A 487 -9.28 39.26 17.84
C LEU A 487 -9.67 38.44 19.07
N GLN A 488 -10.94 38.44 19.47
CA GLN A 488 -11.40 37.58 20.59
C GLN A 488 -11.14 36.11 20.31
N CYS A 489 -11.40 35.65 19.08
CA CYS A 489 -11.16 34.26 18.69
C CYS A 489 -9.66 33.92 18.68
N PHE A 490 -8.82 34.83 18.18
CA PHE A 490 -7.39 34.60 18.14
C PHE A 490 -6.74 34.67 19.53
N PHE A 491 -7.24 35.54 20.44
CA PHE A 491 -6.83 35.54 21.84
C PHE A 491 -7.23 34.23 22.56
N LYS A 492 -8.43 33.72 22.27
CA LYS A 492 -8.83 32.39 22.78
C LYS A 492 -7.85 31.29 22.35
N LEU A 493 -7.41 31.33 21.08
CA LEU A 493 -6.41 30.38 20.57
C LEU A 493 -5.04 30.59 21.25
N ASP A 494 -4.57 31.83 21.41
CA ASP A 494 -3.31 32.17 22.11
C ASP A 494 -3.31 31.66 23.56
N PHE A 495 -4.50 31.67 24.20
CA PHE A 495 -4.67 31.13 25.54
C PHE A 495 -4.69 29.59 25.57
N MET A 496 -5.26 28.97 24.56
CA MET A 496 -5.36 27.49 24.48
C MET A 496 -4.05 26.81 24.09
N GLU A 497 -3.15 27.53 23.41
CA GLU A 497 -1.93 26.99 22.84
C GLU A 497 -0.75 27.92 23.11
N ASN A 498 0.20 27.48 23.91
CA ASN A 498 1.41 28.25 24.20
C ASN A 498 2.25 28.44 22.94
N ASP A 499 2.82 29.66 22.79
CA ASP A 499 3.71 30.04 21.68
C ASP A 499 3.12 29.84 20.28
N CYS A 500 1.81 30.03 20.16
CA CYS A 500 1.10 29.84 18.88
C CYS A 500 1.41 30.98 17.90
N ILE A 501 2.49 30.83 17.13
CA ILE A 501 2.93 31.84 16.12
C ILE A 501 1.79 32.17 15.14
N LYS A 502 0.96 31.20 14.78
CA LYS A 502 -0.20 31.35 13.90
C LYS A 502 -1.23 32.35 14.50
N ALA A 503 -1.52 32.21 15.81
CA ALA A 503 -2.40 33.13 16.52
C ALA A 503 -1.77 34.50 16.59
N TRP A 504 -0.49 34.62 16.92
CA TRP A 504 0.21 35.88 17.02
C TRP A 504 0.24 36.67 15.70
N ARG A 505 0.46 35.99 14.57
CA ARG A 505 0.36 36.62 13.23
C ARG A 505 -1.02 37.19 12.98
N ALA A 506 -2.06 36.42 13.30
CA ALA A 506 -3.44 36.86 13.11
C ALA A 506 -3.82 38.02 14.05
N ILE A 507 -3.40 37.98 15.33
CA ILE A 507 -3.61 39.07 16.29
C ILE A 507 -2.84 40.33 15.83
N GLY A 508 -1.58 40.17 15.44
CA GLY A 508 -0.75 41.28 14.96
C GLY A 508 -1.40 41.95 13.76
N TRP A 509 -1.84 41.18 12.77
CA TRP A 509 -2.46 41.74 11.57
C TRP A 509 -3.83 42.40 11.86
N CYS A 510 -4.72 41.74 12.59
CA CYS A 510 -6.02 42.30 12.94
C CYS A 510 -5.88 43.56 13.80
N SER A 511 -4.93 43.57 14.75
CA SER A 511 -4.63 44.77 15.57
C SER A 511 -4.10 45.93 14.71
N PHE A 512 -3.24 45.61 13.75
CA PHE A 512 -2.71 46.63 12.83
C PHE A 512 -3.82 47.28 12.00
N VAL A 513 -4.68 46.48 11.37
CA VAL A 513 -5.78 46.97 10.53
C VAL A 513 -6.82 47.74 11.37
N SER A 514 -7.00 47.37 12.65
CA SER A 514 -7.88 48.06 13.59
C SER A 514 -7.24 49.34 14.21
N GLY A 515 -6.04 49.72 13.78
CA GLY A 515 -5.35 50.92 14.30
C GLY A 515 -4.72 50.74 15.68
N LYS A 516 -4.65 49.53 16.21
CA LYS A 516 -4.05 49.17 17.52
C LYS A 516 -2.55 48.87 17.34
N PHE A 517 -1.76 49.87 16.92
CA PHE A 517 -0.39 49.64 16.46
C PHE A 517 0.55 49.14 17.56
N GLU A 518 0.38 49.59 18.82
CA GLU A 518 1.16 49.11 19.96
C GLU A 518 0.89 47.61 20.22
N GLN A 519 -0.37 47.20 20.13
CA GLN A 519 -0.75 45.79 20.27
C GLN A 519 -0.17 44.96 19.13
N ALA A 520 -0.28 45.42 17.90
CA ALA A 520 0.29 44.75 16.73
C ALA A 520 1.81 44.57 16.92
N MET A 521 2.52 45.61 17.30
CA MET A 521 3.97 45.58 17.52
C MET A 521 4.38 44.64 18.64
N ARG A 522 3.56 44.52 19.72
CA ARG A 522 3.81 43.57 20.81
C ARG A 522 3.80 42.13 20.30
N TYR A 523 2.83 41.76 19.49
CA TYR A 523 2.72 40.42 18.96
C TYR A 523 3.75 40.13 17.87
N TYR A 524 4.06 41.08 16.99
CA TYR A 524 5.15 40.94 16.04
C TYR A 524 6.50 40.76 16.76
N ASN A 525 6.77 41.47 17.84
CA ASN A 525 8.00 41.29 18.63
C ASN A 525 8.12 39.87 19.21
N LYS A 526 7.00 39.25 19.64
CA LYS A 526 7.02 37.83 20.05
C LYS A 526 7.43 36.89 18.90
N ILE A 527 6.91 37.12 17.69
CA ILE A 527 7.24 36.35 16.51
C ILE A 527 8.71 36.52 16.13
N LEU A 528 9.19 37.78 16.14
CA LEU A 528 10.57 38.12 15.78
C LEU A 528 11.61 37.51 16.72
N ALA A 529 11.22 37.17 17.95
CA ALA A 529 12.09 36.47 18.93
C ALA A 529 12.22 34.97 18.70
N LEU A 530 11.36 34.37 17.87
CA LEU A 530 11.35 32.91 17.65
C LEU A 530 11.80 32.52 16.21
N LYS A 531 10.87 32.35 15.30
CA LYS A 531 11.10 31.94 13.89
C LYS A 531 10.38 32.91 12.93
N PRO A 532 10.89 34.15 12.73
CA PRO A 532 10.25 35.09 11.85
C PRO A 532 10.42 34.74 10.37
N LEU A 533 9.41 35.06 9.57
CA LEU A 533 9.45 35.10 8.12
C LEU A 533 9.72 36.53 7.63
N SER A 534 10.17 36.69 6.37
CA SER A 534 10.32 38.03 5.75
C SER A 534 9.04 38.88 5.87
N THR A 535 7.88 38.26 5.74
CA THR A 535 6.58 38.95 5.92
C THR A 535 6.33 39.41 7.34
N ASP A 536 6.86 38.74 8.35
CA ASP A 536 6.73 39.17 9.75
C ASP A 536 7.55 40.43 10.02
N TYR A 537 8.77 40.52 9.46
CA TYR A 537 9.59 41.72 9.50
C TYR A 537 8.92 42.89 8.78
N LEU A 538 8.33 42.64 7.60
CA LEU A 538 7.62 43.63 6.83
C LEU A 538 6.44 44.23 7.62
N ASN A 539 5.59 43.33 8.18
CA ASN A 539 4.42 43.77 8.95
C ASN A 539 4.80 44.49 10.26
N ALA A 540 5.85 44.03 10.94
CA ALA A 540 6.40 44.73 12.10
C ALA A 540 6.96 46.09 11.71
N GLY A 541 7.61 46.22 10.54
CA GLY A 541 8.08 47.48 9.99
C GLY A 541 6.95 48.46 9.74
N HIS A 542 5.83 48.01 9.17
CA HIS A 542 4.64 48.84 9.00
C HIS A 542 4.07 49.32 10.34
N ALA A 543 4.00 48.44 11.34
CA ALA A 543 3.54 48.84 12.68
C ALA A 543 4.48 49.86 13.34
N ALA A 544 5.79 49.68 13.23
CA ALA A 544 6.78 50.62 13.75
C ALA A 544 6.69 51.99 13.06
N LEU A 545 6.49 51.99 11.74
CA LEU A 545 6.33 53.22 10.96
C LEU A 545 5.11 54.03 11.44
N LEU A 546 3.96 53.40 11.62
CA LEU A 546 2.73 54.05 12.07
C LEU A 546 2.79 54.49 13.55
N LEU A 547 3.68 53.91 14.35
CA LEU A 547 4.03 54.38 15.70
C LEU A 547 5.05 55.54 15.69
N GLY A 548 5.49 55.99 14.52
CA GLY A 548 6.45 57.09 14.39
C GLY A 548 7.92 56.68 14.61
N ASN A 549 8.21 55.38 14.76
CA ASN A 549 9.59 54.91 14.96
C ASN A 549 10.26 54.59 13.63
N MET A 550 10.74 55.62 12.94
CA MET A 550 11.34 55.56 11.60
C MET A 550 12.60 54.69 11.57
N GLU A 551 13.43 54.76 12.61
CA GLU A 551 14.69 54.03 12.69
C GLU A 551 14.42 52.51 12.76
N LYS A 552 13.54 52.11 13.66
CA LYS A 552 13.14 50.68 13.79
C LYS A 552 12.42 50.17 12.56
N ALA A 553 11.60 50.99 11.92
CA ALA A 553 10.93 50.63 10.68
C ALA A 553 11.94 50.34 9.56
N ALA A 554 12.94 51.20 9.39
CA ALA A 554 14.02 51.04 8.40
C ALA A 554 14.84 49.78 8.68
N GLU A 555 15.19 49.49 9.95
CA GLU A 555 15.88 48.24 10.34
C GLU A 555 15.07 47.01 9.96
N LEU A 556 13.77 47.00 10.30
CA LEU A 556 12.90 45.84 10.03
C LEU A 556 12.66 45.62 8.54
N TYR A 557 12.50 46.69 7.74
CA TYR A 557 12.42 46.58 6.29
C TYR A 557 13.72 46.05 5.68
N GLY A 558 14.88 46.46 6.21
CA GLY A 558 16.17 45.89 5.79
C GLY A 558 16.25 44.37 6.02
N LYS A 559 15.75 43.89 7.17
CA LYS A 559 15.70 42.47 7.49
C LYS A 559 14.64 41.69 6.66
N ALA A 560 13.60 42.37 6.18
CA ALA A 560 12.60 41.74 5.31
C ALA A 560 13.12 41.47 3.89
N THR A 561 14.13 42.24 3.44
CA THR A 561 14.73 42.14 2.09
C THR A 561 16.01 41.31 2.04
N SER A 562 16.60 41.00 3.17
CA SER A 562 17.76 40.11 3.30
C SER A 562 17.35 38.66 3.42
#